data_a0a63eaf958c8fc7e415709d9372f388
#
_entry.id   a0a63eaf958c8fc7e415709d9372f388
#
_cell.length_a   1.000
_cell.length_b   1.000
_cell.length_c   1.000
_cell.angle_alpha   90.00
_cell.angle_beta   90.00
_cell.angle_gamma   90.00
#
_symmetry.space_group_name_H-M   'P 1'
#
loop_
_entity.id
_entity.type
_entity.pdbx_description
1 polymer ?
#
loop_
_entity_poly.entity_id
_entity_poly.type
_entity_poly.pdbx_seq_one_letter_code
_entity_poly.pdbx_strand_id
1 'polypeptide(L)'
;DRLTVVDDQIGTPTYTYDLARLLVDMIETENYGYYHATNEGGYISWYEFAVEIFRQAAAMGHPEYDAEHLTVVPVTTEEYGVSKAARPFNSRLDKSKLTEKGFQPLPDWQDALERYLKEIEF
;
A
#
# COMPACT_ATOMS: atom_id res chain seq x y z
N ASP A 1 13.68 -18.15 -7.58
CA ASP A 1 13.16 -17.99 -6.24
C ASP A 1 11.63 -17.90 -6.25
N ARG A 2 11.03 -18.29 -5.16
CA ARG A 2 9.57 -18.37 -5.04
C ARG A 2 9.13 -17.78 -3.71
N LEU A 3 8.17 -16.85 -3.76
CA LEU A 3 7.56 -16.24 -2.56
C LEU A 3 6.07 -16.53 -2.52
N THR A 4 5.54 -16.79 -1.34
CA THR A 4 4.09 -16.91 -1.12
C THR A 4 3.60 -15.67 -0.40
N VAL A 5 2.53 -15.06 -0.90
CA VAL A 5 1.98 -13.82 -0.34
C VAL A 5 0.46 -13.94 -0.22
N VAL A 6 -0.05 -13.50 0.91
CA VAL A 6 -1.48 -13.57 1.22
C VAL A 6 -2.30 -12.74 0.24
N ASP A 7 -3.37 -13.33 -0.29
CA ASP A 7 -4.23 -12.72 -1.32
C ASP A 7 -5.68 -12.48 -0.85
N ASP A 8 -6.02 -12.85 0.38
CA ASP A 8 -7.37 -12.71 0.91
C ASP A 8 -7.51 -11.66 2.04
N GLN A 9 -6.49 -10.83 2.22
CA GLN A 9 -6.54 -9.68 3.12
C GLN A 9 -6.46 -8.42 2.28
N ILE A 10 -7.51 -7.59 2.34
CA ILE A 10 -7.71 -6.47 1.42
C ILE A 10 -7.66 -5.14 2.17
N GLY A 11 -6.92 -4.19 1.61
CA GLY A 11 -6.80 -2.83 2.14
C GLY A 11 -6.13 -1.93 1.12
N THR A 12 -5.50 -0.87 1.59
CA THR A 12 -4.71 0.02 0.73
C THR A 12 -3.42 0.40 1.43
N PRO A 13 -2.27 0.36 0.75
CA PRO A 13 -1.00 0.80 1.33
C PRO A 13 -1.02 2.30 1.64
N THR A 14 -0.22 2.70 2.62
CA THR A 14 -0.08 4.12 2.99
C THR A 14 1.40 4.47 3.01
N TYR A 15 1.80 5.47 2.21
CA TYR A 15 3.14 6.01 2.24
C TYR A 15 3.21 7.08 3.34
N THR A 16 4.12 6.91 4.27
CA THR A 16 4.22 7.80 5.44
C THR A 16 4.54 9.25 5.07
N TYR A 17 5.29 9.47 4.00
CA TYR A 17 5.55 10.83 3.51
C TYR A 17 4.24 11.55 3.14
N ASP A 18 3.37 10.89 2.41
CA ASP A 18 2.07 11.45 2.01
C ASP A 18 1.17 11.68 3.22
N LEU A 19 1.16 10.75 4.16
CA LEU A 19 0.40 10.89 5.39
C LEU A 19 0.91 12.07 6.23
N ALA A 20 2.21 12.23 6.33
CA ALA A 20 2.82 13.34 7.06
C ALA A 20 2.41 14.70 6.48
N ARG A 21 2.39 14.80 5.14
CA ARG A 21 1.93 16.02 4.46
C ARG A 21 0.48 16.34 4.81
N LEU A 22 -0.37 15.31 4.79
CA LEU A 22 -1.78 15.49 5.17
C LEU A 22 -1.91 15.97 6.63
N LEU A 23 -1.14 15.38 7.53
CA LEU A 23 -1.17 15.78 8.94
C LEU A 23 -0.77 17.25 9.13
N VAL A 24 0.23 17.72 8.40
CA VAL A 24 0.63 19.14 8.43
C VAL A 24 -0.52 20.03 7.94
N ASP A 25 -1.19 19.64 6.86
CA ASP A 25 -2.35 20.39 6.37
C ASP A 25 -3.47 20.42 7.41
N MET A 26 -3.73 19.29 8.08
CA MET A 26 -4.80 19.15 9.08
C MET A 26 -4.56 20.04 10.31
N ILE A 27 -3.34 20.09 10.84
CA ILE A 27 -3.06 20.85 12.06
C ILE A 27 -3.18 22.36 11.86
N GLU A 28 -3.19 22.83 10.62
CA GLU A 28 -3.42 24.23 10.29
C GLU A 28 -4.90 24.60 10.23
N THR A 29 -5.80 23.63 10.47
CA THR A 29 -7.24 23.83 10.44
C THR A 29 -7.87 23.50 11.81
N GLU A 30 -9.15 23.86 11.94
CA GLU A 30 -9.97 23.53 13.13
C GLU A 30 -10.95 22.38 12.81
N ASN A 31 -10.74 21.64 11.73
CA ASN A 31 -11.57 20.52 11.31
C ASN A 31 -11.22 19.27 12.12
N TYR A 32 -11.45 19.32 13.42
CA TYR A 32 -11.11 18.26 14.36
C TYR A 32 -11.98 17.01 14.15
N GLY A 33 -11.49 15.89 14.68
CA GLY A 33 -12.23 14.63 14.69
C GLY A 33 -11.41 13.46 14.17
N TYR A 34 -12.09 12.34 13.96
CA TYR A 34 -11.48 11.12 13.45
C TYR A 34 -11.55 11.10 11.93
N TYR A 35 -10.47 10.70 11.30
CA TYR A 35 -10.35 10.59 9.85
C TYR A 35 -9.69 9.27 9.48
N HIS A 36 -10.12 8.68 8.37
CA HIS A 36 -9.40 7.57 7.74
C HIS A 36 -8.55 8.12 6.59
N ALA A 37 -7.32 7.68 6.52
CA ALA A 37 -6.40 8.14 5.48
C ALA A 37 -5.49 7.01 5.00
N THR A 38 -5.49 6.79 3.70
CA THR A 38 -4.54 5.92 2.99
C THR A 38 -4.27 6.55 1.64
N ASN A 39 -3.28 6.05 0.90
CA ASN A 39 -3.15 6.42 -0.51
C ASN A 39 -4.38 5.96 -1.28
N GLU A 40 -4.68 6.63 -2.38
CA GLU A 40 -5.78 6.27 -3.27
C GLU A 40 -5.36 5.16 -4.23
N GLY A 41 -6.23 4.76 -5.16
CA GLY A 41 -5.94 3.75 -6.16
C GLY A 41 -6.65 2.43 -5.95
N GLY A 42 -7.67 2.42 -5.07
CA GLY A 42 -8.51 1.25 -4.84
C GLY A 42 -7.99 0.33 -3.74
N TYR A 43 -8.67 -0.79 -3.60
CA TYR A 43 -8.40 -1.78 -2.55
C TYR A 43 -7.68 -2.98 -3.15
N ILE A 44 -6.59 -3.40 -2.51
CA ILE A 44 -5.73 -4.47 -3.03
C ILE A 44 -5.37 -5.46 -1.93
N SER A 45 -4.94 -6.65 -2.35
CA SER A 45 -4.37 -7.65 -1.45
C SER A 45 -2.87 -7.40 -1.26
N TRP A 46 -2.28 -8.05 -0.26
CA TRP A 46 -0.82 -8.09 -0.10
C TRP A 46 -0.14 -8.68 -1.34
N TYR A 47 -0.78 -9.69 -1.97
CA TYR A 47 -0.26 -10.29 -3.19
C TYR A 47 -0.16 -9.26 -4.32
N GLU A 48 -1.23 -8.52 -4.57
CA GLU A 48 -1.24 -7.48 -5.60
C GLU A 48 -0.19 -6.40 -5.33
N PHE A 49 -0.01 -6.02 -4.06
CA PHE A 49 1.01 -5.08 -3.65
C PHE A 49 2.42 -5.60 -3.96
N ALA A 50 2.68 -6.86 -3.60
CA ALA A 50 3.98 -7.50 -3.85
C ALA A 50 4.29 -7.58 -5.35
N VAL A 51 3.31 -7.96 -6.17
CA VAL A 51 3.47 -8.02 -7.63
C VAL A 51 3.87 -6.66 -8.19
N GLU A 52 3.22 -5.58 -7.76
CA GLU A 52 3.54 -4.23 -8.22
C GLU A 52 4.93 -3.78 -7.75
N ILE A 53 5.32 -4.11 -6.52
CA ILE A 53 6.66 -3.80 -6.00
C ILE A 53 7.73 -4.40 -6.93
N PHE A 54 7.59 -5.68 -7.24
CA PHE A 54 8.59 -6.36 -8.06
C PHE A 54 8.56 -5.89 -9.50
N ARG A 55 7.38 -5.60 -10.05
CA ARG A 55 7.27 -5.02 -11.38
C ARG A 55 8.01 -3.69 -11.49
N GLN A 56 7.80 -2.79 -10.53
CA GLN A 56 8.46 -1.48 -10.53
C GLN A 56 9.98 -1.64 -10.30
N ALA A 57 10.39 -2.53 -9.40
CA ALA A 57 11.80 -2.77 -9.13
C ALA A 57 12.52 -3.28 -10.38
N ALA A 58 11.93 -4.20 -11.10
CA ALA A 58 12.48 -4.70 -12.36
C ALA A 58 12.61 -3.58 -13.40
N ALA A 59 11.58 -2.73 -13.50
CA ALA A 59 11.60 -1.59 -14.42
C ALA A 59 12.65 -0.55 -14.06
N MET A 60 13.09 -0.51 -12.81
CA MET A 60 14.13 0.42 -12.33
C MET A 60 15.55 -0.12 -12.50
N GLY A 61 15.72 -1.23 -13.20
CA GLY A 61 17.04 -1.80 -13.48
C GLY A 61 17.45 -2.96 -12.57
N HIS A 62 16.49 -3.62 -11.93
CA HIS A 62 16.74 -4.77 -11.06
C HIS A 62 16.07 -6.03 -11.64
N PRO A 63 16.63 -6.61 -12.72
CA PRO A 63 16.00 -7.75 -13.40
C PRO A 63 15.87 -9.01 -12.52
N GLU A 64 16.58 -9.10 -11.41
CA GLU A 64 16.43 -10.18 -10.43
C GLU A 64 15.02 -10.26 -9.83
N TYR A 65 14.23 -9.20 -9.98
CA TYR A 65 12.85 -9.15 -9.50
C TYR A 65 11.81 -9.34 -10.60
N ASP A 66 12.23 -9.59 -11.84
CA ASP A 66 11.27 -9.81 -12.92
C ASP A 66 10.62 -11.21 -12.82
N ALA A 67 9.59 -11.44 -13.63
CA ALA A 67 8.81 -12.67 -13.59
C ALA A 67 9.59 -13.92 -14.01
N GLU A 68 10.73 -13.75 -14.67
CA GLU A 68 11.60 -14.87 -15.05
C GLU A 68 12.45 -15.36 -13.88
N HIS A 69 12.80 -14.47 -12.96
CA HIS A 69 13.71 -14.75 -11.86
C HIS A 69 12.99 -14.93 -10.52
N LEU A 70 11.82 -14.33 -10.36
CA LEU A 70 11.07 -14.35 -9.11
C LEU A 70 9.61 -14.69 -9.37
N THR A 71 9.13 -15.75 -8.74
CA THR A 71 7.72 -16.15 -8.80
C THR A 71 7.02 -15.77 -7.50
N VAL A 72 5.93 -15.02 -7.61
CA VAL A 72 5.09 -14.65 -6.47
C VAL A 72 3.80 -15.44 -6.56
N VAL A 73 3.51 -16.23 -5.53
CA VAL A 73 2.37 -17.15 -5.51
C VAL A 73 1.32 -16.65 -4.52
N PRO A 74 0.07 -16.40 -4.98
CA PRO A 74 -1.00 -16.01 -4.07
C PRO A 74 -1.42 -17.20 -3.20
N VAL A 75 -1.61 -16.95 -1.91
CA VAL A 75 -2.08 -17.94 -0.97
C VAL A 75 -3.14 -17.34 -0.06
N THR A 76 -3.97 -18.18 0.54
CA THR A 76 -4.93 -17.73 1.55
C THR A 76 -4.22 -17.50 2.89
N THR A 77 -4.88 -16.80 3.80
CA THR A 77 -4.38 -16.63 5.17
C THR A 77 -4.15 -17.99 5.84
N GLU A 78 -5.07 -18.94 5.64
CA GLU A 78 -4.97 -20.29 6.18
C GLU A 78 -3.76 -21.04 5.61
N GLU A 79 -3.58 -20.99 4.29
CA GLU A 79 -2.45 -21.64 3.62
C GLU A 79 -1.11 -21.04 4.05
N TYR A 80 -1.06 -19.73 4.30
CA TYR A 80 0.15 -19.05 4.74
C TYR A 80 0.61 -19.54 6.12
N GLY A 81 -0.31 -19.60 7.09
CA GLY A 81 -0.18 -20.30 8.37
C GLY A 81 0.92 -19.85 9.34
N VAL A 82 1.81 -18.96 8.93
CA VAL A 82 3.00 -18.61 9.74
C VAL A 82 2.85 -17.34 10.57
N SER A 83 1.74 -16.63 10.42
CA SER A 83 1.48 -15.42 11.18
C SER A 83 0.94 -15.73 12.57
N LYS A 84 1.55 -15.17 13.60
CA LYS A 84 1.07 -15.30 14.98
C LYS A 84 -0.07 -14.30 15.28
N ALA A 85 -0.16 -13.23 14.50
CA ALA A 85 -1.20 -12.22 14.68
C ALA A 85 -2.41 -12.54 13.81
N ALA A 86 -3.59 -12.45 14.39
CA ALA A 86 -4.84 -12.53 13.64
C ALA A 86 -5.04 -11.23 12.89
N ARG A 87 -4.95 -11.28 11.56
CA ARG A 87 -5.15 -10.11 10.69
C ARG A 87 -6.56 -10.14 10.10
N PRO A 88 -7.26 -9.01 10.01
CA PRO A 88 -8.58 -8.98 9.38
C PRO A 88 -8.49 -9.23 7.88
N PHE A 89 -9.49 -9.87 7.31
CA PHE A 89 -9.59 -10.04 5.85
C PHE A 89 -9.91 -8.72 5.16
N ASN A 90 -10.59 -7.80 5.84
CA ASN A 90 -11.03 -6.54 5.27
C ASN A 90 -10.52 -5.38 6.14
N SER A 91 -9.53 -4.66 5.61
CA SER A 91 -8.99 -3.45 6.22
C SER A 91 -9.26 -2.23 5.35
N ARG A 92 -10.30 -2.28 4.51
CA ARG A 92 -10.68 -1.17 3.64
C ARG A 92 -11.18 0.00 4.47
N LEU A 93 -10.75 1.19 4.10
CA LEU A 93 -11.15 2.43 4.77
C LEU A 93 -11.88 3.34 3.79
N ASP A 94 -12.98 3.91 4.23
CA ASP A 94 -13.68 4.96 3.49
C ASP A 94 -13.03 6.30 3.87
N LYS A 95 -12.51 7.02 2.87
CA LYS A 95 -11.77 8.26 3.04
C LYS A 95 -12.57 9.49 2.61
N SER A 96 -13.87 9.34 2.39
CA SER A 96 -14.73 10.42 1.90
C SER A 96 -14.71 11.65 2.79
N LYS A 97 -14.54 11.48 4.10
CA LYS A 97 -14.50 12.60 5.05
C LYS A 97 -13.36 13.59 4.76
N LEU A 98 -12.24 13.11 4.23
CA LEU A 98 -11.10 13.98 3.87
C LEU A 98 -11.54 15.03 2.85
N THR A 99 -12.13 14.59 1.75
CA THR A 99 -12.56 15.50 0.67
C THR A 99 -13.77 16.33 1.10
N GLU A 100 -14.68 15.79 1.90
CA GLU A 100 -15.81 16.53 2.45
C GLU A 100 -15.36 17.72 3.31
N LYS A 101 -14.22 17.58 3.99
CA LYS A 101 -13.65 18.63 4.83
C LYS A 101 -12.62 19.49 4.11
N GLY A 102 -12.47 19.31 2.79
CA GLY A 102 -11.62 20.15 1.95
C GLY A 102 -10.15 19.75 1.92
N PHE A 103 -9.78 18.59 2.44
CA PHE A 103 -8.41 18.11 2.36
C PHE A 103 -8.15 17.42 1.02
N GLN A 104 -6.92 17.53 0.54
CA GLN A 104 -6.49 16.85 -0.67
C GLN A 104 -6.37 15.34 -0.40
N PRO A 105 -6.92 14.47 -1.27
CA PRO A 105 -6.66 13.04 -1.14
C PRO A 105 -5.18 12.75 -1.34
N LEU A 106 -4.70 11.63 -0.77
CA LEU A 106 -3.32 11.21 -1.00
C LEU A 106 -3.20 10.64 -2.42
N PRO A 107 -2.02 10.73 -3.05
CA PRO A 107 -1.81 10.18 -4.39
C PRO A 107 -2.09 8.68 -4.47
N ASP A 108 -2.23 8.15 -5.69
CA ASP A 108 -2.41 6.71 -5.90
C ASP A 108 -1.24 5.92 -5.32
N TRP A 109 -1.52 4.74 -4.80
CA TRP A 109 -0.52 3.93 -4.13
C TRP A 109 0.62 3.48 -5.07
N GLN A 110 0.32 3.30 -6.37
CA GLN A 110 1.35 2.95 -7.36
C GLN A 110 2.37 4.08 -7.51
N ASP A 111 1.89 5.33 -7.57
CA ASP A 111 2.75 6.51 -7.64
C ASP A 111 3.57 6.65 -6.34
N ALA A 112 2.92 6.46 -5.21
CA ALA A 112 3.59 6.52 -3.91
C ALA A 112 4.69 5.46 -3.79
N LEU A 113 4.43 4.25 -4.28
CA LEU A 113 5.40 3.17 -4.29
C LEU A 113 6.61 3.54 -5.16
N GLU A 114 6.38 4.11 -6.35
CA GLU A 114 7.46 4.54 -7.24
C GLU A 114 8.34 5.59 -6.56
N ARG A 115 7.73 6.58 -5.92
CA ARG A 115 8.48 7.63 -5.20
C ARG A 115 9.29 7.04 -4.04
N TYR A 116 8.71 6.09 -3.32
CA TYR A 116 9.40 5.42 -2.21
C TYR A 116 10.60 4.63 -2.71
N LEU A 117 10.43 3.83 -3.76
CA LEU A 117 11.52 3.01 -4.31
C LEU A 117 12.67 3.87 -4.83
N LYS A 118 12.36 5.02 -5.42
CA LYS A 118 13.39 5.98 -5.87
C LYS A 118 14.13 6.60 -4.69
N GLU A 119 13.41 6.88 -3.60
CA GLU A 119 13.99 7.50 -2.40
C GLU A 119 14.98 6.58 -1.69
N ILE A 120 14.68 5.30 -1.60
CA ILE A 120 15.55 4.34 -0.88
C ILE A 120 16.76 3.90 -1.67
N GLU A 121 16.85 4.24 -2.95
CA GLU A 121 18.01 3.94 -3.83
C GLU A 121 18.46 2.47 -3.77
N PHE A 122 17.49 1.56 -3.80
CA PHE A 122 17.78 0.13 -3.61
C PHE A 122 18.53 -0.51 -4.79
#